data_2a0420c2269a3a23aee8658deb8df651
#
_entry.id   2a0420c2269a3a23aee8658deb8df651
#
_cell.length_a   1.000
_cell.length_b   1.000
_cell.length_c   1.000
_cell.angle_alpha   90.00
_cell.angle_beta   90.00
_cell.angle_gamma   90.00
#
_symmetry.space_group_name_H-M   'P 1'
#
loop_
_entity.id
_entity.type
_entity.pdbx_description
1 polymer ?
#
loop_
_entity_poly.entity_id
_entity_poly.type
_entity_poly.pdbx_seq_one_letter_code
_entity_poly.pdbx_strand_id
1 'polypeptide(L)'
;PSVRAKRWDGKIRLYSKATGKLYRGLVPYVQHFCEKNGHTIILPDGLNRTGSVPRDDFSKFVDKILTKSLKIRDYQLDAFAHAINHRRCILLSPTASGKSLIIYCIIRMMTTLGKRSLLVVPTTSLVEQMYKDFEDYSLKAEDYVQRKYYGYEIDEKKPVVVSTWQSLATFDK
;
A
#
# COMPACT_ATOMS: atom_id res chain seq x y z
N PRO A 1 -22.83 -6.58 11.40
CA PRO A 1 -24.26 -6.95 11.43
C PRO A 1 -24.41 -8.32 12.05
N SER A 2 -25.31 -8.44 13.00
CA SER A 2 -25.52 -9.67 13.74
C SER A 2 -26.38 -10.64 12.92
N VAL A 3 -25.96 -11.89 12.78
CA VAL A 3 -26.75 -12.97 12.16
C VAL A 3 -28.09 -13.15 12.90
N ARG A 4 -28.13 -12.89 14.20
CA ARG A 4 -29.36 -12.94 15.01
C ARG A 4 -30.44 -11.98 14.56
N ALA A 5 -30.10 -10.87 13.91
CA ALA A 5 -31.07 -9.90 13.43
C ALA A 5 -31.68 -10.23 12.05
N LYS A 6 -31.41 -11.40 11.49
CA LYS A 6 -31.85 -11.87 10.14
C LYS A 6 -31.58 -10.85 8.99
N ARG A 7 -30.79 -9.81 9.26
CA ARG A 7 -30.43 -8.78 8.27
C ARG A 7 -29.22 -9.15 7.41
N TRP A 8 -28.49 -10.17 7.83
CA TRP A 8 -27.31 -10.69 7.17
C TRP A 8 -27.24 -12.21 7.33
N ASP A 9 -26.99 -12.90 6.24
CA ASP A 9 -26.95 -14.37 6.17
C ASP A 9 -25.62 -14.99 6.64
N GLY A 10 -24.71 -14.18 7.19
CA GLY A 10 -23.40 -14.62 7.65
C GLY A 10 -22.37 -14.85 6.52
N LYS A 11 -22.72 -14.55 5.26
CA LYS A 11 -21.84 -14.79 4.11
C LYS A 11 -21.34 -13.48 3.50
N ILE A 12 -20.04 -13.40 3.27
CA ILE A 12 -19.42 -12.34 2.50
C ILE A 12 -19.36 -12.80 1.04
N ARG A 13 -20.03 -12.08 0.16
CA ARG A 13 -20.03 -12.36 -1.27
C ARG A 13 -18.97 -11.55 -1.97
N LEU A 14 -17.94 -12.22 -2.47
CA LEU A 14 -16.80 -11.60 -3.15
C LEU A 14 -17.06 -11.41 -4.65
N TYR A 15 -18.07 -12.05 -5.20
CA TYR A 15 -18.55 -11.94 -6.58
C TYR A 15 -19.98 -11.44 -6.60
N SER A 16 -20.27 -10.41 -7.37
CA SER A 16 -21.62 -9.89 -7.59
C SER A 16 -22.24 -10.55 -8.82
N LYS A 17 -23.22 -11.44 -8.60
CA LYS A 17 -23.96 -12.09 -9.71
C LYS A 17 -24.73 -11.08 -10.59
N ALA A 18 -25.25 -10.02 -9.99
CA ALA A 18 -26.06 -9.02 -10.70
C ALA A 18 -25.23 -8.15 -11.66
N THR A 19 -23.96 -7.88 -11.32
CA THR A 19 -23.10 -6.98 -12.10
C THR A 19 -21.94 -7.69 -12.78
N GLY A 20 -21.73 -8.99 -12.51
CA GLY A 20 -20.58 -9.74 -12.99
C GLY A 20 -19.24 -9.29 -12.38
N LYS A 21 -19.25 -8.43 -11.35
CA LYS A 21 -18.03 -7.84 -10.80
C LYS A 21 -17.37 -8.74 -9.77
N LEU A 22 -16.05 -8.84 -9.89
CA LEU A 22 -15.16 -9.54 -8.95
C LEU A 22 -14.04 -8.59 -8.53
N TYR A 23 -13.63 -8.69 -7.26
CA TYR A 23 -12.45 -7.95 -6.81
C TYR A 23 -11.19 -8.43 -7.54
N ARG A 24 -10.42 -7.48 -8.08
CA ARG A 24 -9.20 -7.76 -8.85
C ARG A 24 -8.19 -8.67 -8.11
N GLY A 25 -8.11 -8.55 -6.79
CA GLY A 25 -7.23 -9.39 -5.96
C GLY A 25 -7.57 -10.88 -5.98
N LEU A 26 -8.75 -11.26 -6.48
CA LEU A 26 -9.20 -12.65 -6.58
C LEU A 26 -8.90 -13.29 -7.95
N VAL A 27 -8.36 -12.52 -8.89
CA VAL A 27 -8.02 -13.03 -10.25
C VAL A 27 -7.11 -14.26 -10.21
N PRO A 28 -6.03 -14.33 -9.38
CA PRO A 28 -5.19 -15.52 -9.32
C PRO A 28 -5.96 -16.80 -8.90
N TYR A 29 -6.94 -16.66 -8.00
CA TYR A 29 -7.78 -17.80 -7.58
C TYR A 29 -8.69 -18.27 -8.72
N VAL A 30 -9.23 -17.35 -9.53
CA VAL A 30 -10.04 -17.69 -10.70
C VAL A 30 -9.18 -18.36 -11.78
N GLN A 31 -7.97 -17.84 -12.02
CA GLN A 31 -7.02 -18.46 -12.96
C GLN A 31 -6.71 -19.91 -12.56
N HIS A 32 -6.34 -20.12 -11.30
CA HIS A 32 -6.06 -21.47 -10.79
C HIS A 32 -7.28 -22.41 -10.91
N PHE A 33 -8.48 -21.90 -10.63
CA PHE A 33 -9.72 -22.67 -10.81
C PHE A 33 -9.93 -23.04 -12.29
N CYS A 34 -9.77 -22.10 -13.20
CA CYS A 34 -9.92 -22.35 -14.64
C CYS A 34 -8.90 -23.37 -15.14
N GLU A 35 -7.63 -23.23 -14.79
CA GLU A 35 -6.57 -24.17 -15.14
C GLU A 35 -6.90 -25.60 -14.66
N LYS A 36 -7.29 -25.73 -13.38
CA LYS A 36 -7.64 -27.04 -12.79
C LYS A 36 -8.84 -27.71 -13.45
N ASN A 37 -9.79 -26.94 -13.99
CA ASN A 37 -11.03 -27.45 -14.56
C ASN A 37 -11.04 -27.39 -16.10
N GLY A 38 -9.93 -27.12 -16.76
CA GLY A 38 -9.82 -27.07 -18.22
C GLY A 38 -10.58 -25.91 -18.87
N HIS A 39 -10.82 -24.82 -18.14
CA HIS A 39 -11.47 -23.62 -18.67
C HIS A 39 -10.45 -22.61 -19.17
N THR A 40 -10.74 -21.96 -20.29
CA THR A 40 -9.94 -20.85 -20.79
C THR A 40 -10.39 -19.54 -20.11
N ILE A 41 -9.45 -18.77 -19.57
CA ILE A 41 -9.70 -17.44 -19.04
C ILE A 41 -9.05 -16.37 -19.93
N ILE A 42 -9.81 -15.36 -20.31
CA ILE A 42 -9.32 -14.19 -21.03
C ILE A 42 -9.24 -13.03 -20.06
N LEU A 43 -8.04 -12.50 -19.86
CA LEU A 43 -7.80 -11.37 -18.97
C LEU A 43 -7.57 -10.10 -19.79
N PRO A 44 -8.12 -8.94 -19.34
CA PRO A 44 -7.84 -7.67 -19.97
C PRO A 44 -6.35 -7.33 -19.93
N ASP A 45 -5.88 -6.57 -20.95
CA ASP A 45 -4.52 -6.06 -20.99
C ASP A 45 -4.17 -5.28 -19.71
N GLY A 46 -2.96 -5.53 -19.19
CA GLY A 46 -2.46 -4.89 -17.95
C GLY A 46 -2.86 -5.59 -16.64
N LEU A 47 -3.64 -6.69 -16.67
CA LEU A 47 -3.79 -7.59 -15.53
C LEU A 47 -2.59 -8.54 -15.43
N ASN A 48 -2.07 -9.01 -16.54
CA ASN A 48 -0.84 -9.80 -16.65
C ASN A 48 0.36 -8.86 -16.90
N ARG A 49 0.81 -8.13 -15.89
CA ARG A 49 2.09 -7.43 -16.03
C ARG A 49 3.23 -8.39 -15.68
N THR A 50 3.83 -8.93 -16.71
CA THR A 50 5.11 -9.63 -16.72
C THR A 50 6.23 -8.58 -16.80
N GLY A 51 6.69 -8.08 -15.68
CA GLY A 51 7.85 -7.21 -15.61
C GLY A 51 8.17 -6.99 -14.14
N SER A 52 9.23 -7.61 -13.66
CA SER A 52 9.77 -7.29 -12.36
C SER A 52 10.98 -6.38 -12.53
N VAL A 53 11.03 -5.33 -11.74
CA VAL A 53 12.22 -4.49 -11.65
C VAL A 53 13.30 -5.29 -10.92
N PRO A 54 14.54 -5.35 -11.44
CA PRO A 54 15.64 -6.06 -10.78
C PRO A 54 15.96 -5.51 -9.38
N ARG A 55 16.42 -6.38 -8.49
CA ARG A 55 16.79 -6.01 -7.11
C ARG A 55 17.84 -4.90 -7.05
N ASP A 56 18.81 -4.93 -7.95
CA ASP A 56 19.90 -3.96 -8.01
C ASP A 56 19.40 -2.53 -8.30
N ASP A 57 18.34 -2.38 -9.08
CA ASP A 57 17.76 -1.07 -9.36
C ASP A 57 17.07 -0.49 -8.13
N PHE A 58 16.46 -1.34 -7.28
CA PHE A 58 15.94 -0.93 -5.99
C PHE A 58 17.07 -0.51 -5.03
N SER A 59 18.20 -1.21 -5.00
CA SER A 59 19.37 -0.85 -4.20
C SER A 59 19.88 0.52 -4.61
N LYS A 60 20.13 0.74 -5.90
CA LYS A 60 20.57 2.03 -6.44
C LYS A 60 19.57 3.18 -6.13
N PHE A 61 18.27 2.88 -6.16
CA PHE A 61 17.26 3.86 -5.81
C PHE A 61 17.32 4.23 -4.32
N VAL A 62 17.42 3.24 -3.45
CA VAL A 62 17.52 3.44 -1.99
C VAL A 62 18.76 4.24 -1.61
N ASP A 63 19.90 3.98 -2.22
CA ASP A 63 21.15 4.73 -1.99
C ASP A 63 21.02 6.22 -2.34
N LYS A 64 20.11 6.56 -3.26
CA LYS A 64 19.84 7.96 -3.64
C LYS A 64 18.88 8.69 -2.70
N ILE A 65 17.99 7.96 -2.02
CA ILE A 65 16.93 8.57 -1.21
C ILE A 65 17.20 8.55 0.29
N LEU A 66 18.14 7.77 0.76
CA LEU A 66 18.53 7.70 2.17
C LEU A 66 19.71 8.61 2.48
N THR A 67 19.81 9.04 3.75
CA THR A 67 21.00 9.69 4.26
C THR A 67 22.20 8.71 4.25
N LYS A 68 23.43 9.23 4.09
CA LYS A 68 24.65 8.40 4.06
C LYS A 68 24.87 7.56 5.33
N SER A 69 24.26 7.97 6.44
CA SER A 69 24.36 7.26 7.72
C SER A 69 23.40 6.07 7.84
N LEU A 70 22.38 6.00 6.99
CA LEU A 70 21.33 5.00 7.06
C LEU A 70 21.52 3.95 5.95
N LYS A 71 21.61 2.69 6.35
CA LYS A 71 21.70 1.56 5.40
C LYS A 71 20.47 0.69 5.51
N ILE A 72 19.88 0.39 4.38
CA ILE A 72 18.79 -0.60 4.30
C ILE A 72 19.36 -2.01 4.51
N ARG A 73 18.64 -2.85 5.24
CA ARG A 73 19.00 -4.27 5.42
C ARG A 73 18.44 -5.10 4.26
N ASP A 74 19.06 -6.24 3.98
CA ASP A 74 18.68 -7.11 2.86
C ASP A 74 17.20 -7.46 2.85
N TYR A 75 16.65 -7.91 3.97
CA TYR A 75 15.23 -8.25 4.08
C TYR A 75 14.28 -7.04 3.89
N GLN A 76 14.72 -5.83 4.24
CA GLN A 76 13.94 -4.61 4.01
C GLN A 76 13.93 -4.25 2.52
N LEU A 77 15.07 -4.40 1.84
CA LEU A 77 15.19 -4.20 0.41
C LEU A 77 14.34 -5.22 -0.35
N ASP A 78 14.36 -6.48 0.07
CA ASP A 78 13.55 -7.54 -0.52
C ASP A 78 12.05 -7.30 -0.32
N ALA A 79 11.64 -6.86 0.86
CA ALA A 79 10.25 -6.49 1.13
C ALA A 79 9.79 -5.29 0.28
N PHE A 80 10.64 -4.28 0.13
CA PHE A 80 10.39 -3.12 -0.74
C PHE A 80 10.25 -3.55 -2.21
N ALA A 81 11.18 -4.33 -2.74
CA ALA A 81 11.16 -4.86 -4.10
C ALA A 81 9.90 -5.72 -4.34
N HIS A 82 9.56 -6.59 -3.37
CA HIS A 82 8.36 -7.41 -3.44
C HIS A 82 7.09 -6.54 -3.51
N ALA A 83 6.95 -5.53 -2.66
CA ALA A 83 5.79 -4.65 -2.65
C ALA A 83 5.58 -3.91 -3.98
N ILE A 84 6.65 -3.41 -4.59
CA ILE A 84 6.59 -2.70 -5.86
C ILE A 84 6.24 -3.64 -7.02
N ASN A 85 6.89 -4.79 -7.08
CA ASN A 85 6.69 -5.75 -8.16
C ASN A 85 5.30 -6.40 -8.11
N HIS A 86 4.78 -6.72 -6.93
CA HIS A 86 3.48 -7.36 -6.77
C HIS A 86 2.31 -6.37 -6.61
N ARG A 87 2.56 -5.11 -6.27
CA ARG A 87 1.59 -4.01 -6.10
C ARG A 87 0.51 -4.23 -5.02
N ARG A 88 0.06 -5.46 -4.82
CA ARG A 88 -0.92 -5.86 -3.80
C ARG A 88 -0.36 -7.06 -3.08
N CYS A 89 0.09 -6.83 -1.87
CA CYS A 89 0.68 -7.86 -1.02
C CYS A 89 0.44 -7.53 0.46
N ILE A 90 0.63 -8.52 1.28
CA ILE A 90 0.73 -8.38 2.73
C ILE A 90 2.18 -8.66 3.10
N LEU A 91 2.84 -7.71 3.74
CA LEU A 91 4.18 -7.86 4.27
C LEU A 91 4.09 -8.15 5.76
N LEU A 92 4.38 -9.39 6.14
CA LEU A 92 4.47 -9.77 7.55
C LEU A 92 5.88 -9.44 8.06
N SER A 93 5.95 -8.59 9.07
CA SER A 93 7.21 -8.12 9.62
C SER A 93 7.09 -7.94 11.13
N PRO A 94 8.02 -8.47 11.94
CA PRO A 94 7.96 -8.37 13.39
C PRO A 94 8.11 -6.91 13.86
N THR A 95 7.83 -6.69 15.14
CA THR A 95 8.09 -5.39 15.77
C THR A 95 9.59 -5.08 15.70
N ALA A 96 9.93 -3.80 15.58
CA ALA A 96 11.32 -3.31 15.46
C ALA A 96 12.10 -3.77 14.21
N SER A 97 11.44 -4.34 13.19
CA SER A 97 12.09 -4.71 11.92
C SER A 97 12.34 -3.52 10.97
N GLY A 98 11.96 -2.30 11.36
CA GLY A 98 12.09 -1.11 10.52
C GLY A 98 11.05 -1.02 9.41
N LYS A 99 9.80 -1.39 9.70
CA LYS A 99 8.65 -1.26 8.76
C LYS A 99 8.49 0.16 8.20
N SER A 100 8.73 1.18 9.01
CA SER A 100 8.65 2.57 8.59
C SER A 100 9.62 2.91 7.46
N LEU A 101 10.83 2.32 7.48
CA LEU A 101 11.80 2.50 6.40
C LEU A 101 11.34 1.85 5.08
N ILE A 102 10.74 0.65 5.16
CA ILE A 102 10.16 -0.01 3.98
C ILE A 102 9.03 0.84 3.39
N ILE A 103 8.12 1.33 4.23
CA ILE A 103 7.02 2.22 3.84
C ILE A 103 7.57 3.50 3.21
N TYR A 104 8.59 4.11 3.81
CA TYR A 104 9.27 5.27 3.27
C TYR A 104 9.81 5.02 1.86
N CYS A 105 10.53 3.93 1.64
CA CYS A 105 11.06 3.58 0.32
C CYS A 105 9.95 3.42 -0.74
N ILE A 106 8.83 2.77 -0.38
CA ILE A 106 7.67 2.61 -1.26
C ILE A 106 7.08 3.97 -1.63
N ILE A 107 6.84 4.83 -0.65
CA ILE A 107 6.27 6.17 -0.83
C ILE A 107 7.19 7.03 -1.68
N ARG A 108 8.50 7.02 -1.41
CA ARG A 108 9.49 7.76 -2.19
C ARG A 108 9.50 7.34 -3.64
N MET A 109 9.45 6.04 -3.92
CA MET A 109 9.36 5.54 -5.29
C MET A 109 8.06 6.00 -5.97
N MET A 110 6.91 5.90 -5.30
CA MET A 110 5.65 6.37 -5.85
C MET A 110 5.68 7.87 -6.14
N THR A 111 6.23 8.67 -5.24
CA THR A 111 6.39 10.13 -5.43
C THR A 111 7.29 10.44 -6.63
N THR A 112 8.41 9.73 -6.79
CA THR A 112 9.31 9.89 -7.95
C THR A 112 8.62 9.54 -9.27
N LEU A 113 7.66 8.62 -9.25
CA LEU A 113 6.81 8.27 -10.39
C LEU A 113 5.61 9.23 -10.59
N GLY A 114 5.56 10.36 -9.88
CA GLY A 114 4.47 11.33 -9.94
C GLY A 114 3.14 10.80 -9.39
N LYS A 115 3.17 9.78 -8.51
CA LYS A 115 1.98 9.19 -7.91
C LYS A 115 1.73 9.75 -6.53
N ARG A 116 0.45 9.88 -6.18
CA ARG A 116 0.02 10.21 -4.82
C ARG A 116 -0.03 8.95 -3.96
N SER A 117 0.25 9.10 -2.66
CA SER A 117 0.26 8.01 -1.69
C SER A 117 -0.61 8.33 -0.49
N LEU A 118 -1.39 7.36 -0.05
CA LEU A 118 -2.14 7.41 1.20
C LEU A 118 -1.60 6.34 2.15
N LEU A 119 -1.08 6.78 3.29
CA LEU A 119 -0.67 5.91 4.39
C LEU A 119 -1.71 5.95 5.49
N VAL A 120 -2.32 4.80 5.77
CA VAL A 120 -3.32 4.67 6.83
C VAL A 120 -2.71 3.94 8.01
N VAL A 121 -2.76 4.57 9.17
CA VAL A 121 -2.23 4.03 10.44
C VAL A 121 -3.32 3.98 11.52
N PRO A 122 -3.18 3.10 12.52
CA PRO A 122 -4.22 2.91 13.54
C PRO A 122 -4.47 4.12 14.45
N THR A 123 -3.45 4.92 14.77
CA THR A 123 -3.53 5.99 15.77
C THR A 123 -2.89 7.29 15.31
N THR A 124 -3.31 8.41 15.87
CA THR A 124 -2.71 9.73 15.61
C THR A 124 -1.25 9.79 16.05
N SER A 125 -0.88 9.11 17.13
CA SER A 125 0.53 9.00 17.54
C SER A 125 1.41 8.37 16.47
N LEU A 126 0.89 7.36 15.75
CA LEU A 126 1.60 6.76 14.62
C LEU A 126 1.65 7.69 13.40
N VAL A 127 0.66 8.57 13.20
CA VAL A 127 0.75 9.62 12.17
C VAL A 127 1.94 10.52 12.42
N GLU A 128 2.10 11.01 13.66
CA GLU A 128 3.22 11.88 14.04
C GLU A 128 4.57 11.14 13.98
N GLN A 129 4.60 9.88 14.43
CA GLN A 129 5.81 9.06 14.34
C GLN A 129 6.24 8.87 12.88
N MET A 130 5.32 8.50 11.98
CA MET A 130 5.65 8.30 10.57
C MET A 130 6.14 9.58 9.90
N TYR A 131 5.56 10.73 10.27
CA TYR A 131 6.01 12.03 9.79
C TYR A 131 7.45 12.30 10.21
N LYS A 132 7.77 12.11 11.48
CA LYS A 132 9.13 12.26 12.02
C LYS A 132 10.11 11.26 11.40
N ASP A 133 9.73 9.99 11.30
CA ASP A 133 10.56 8.96 10.67
C ASP A 133 10.93 9.35 9.23
N PHE A 134 10.01 9.99 8.49
CA PHE A 134 10.28 10.43 7.12
C PHE A 134 11.29 11.58 7.07
N GLU A 135 11.26 12.49 8.04
CA GLU A 135 12.28 13.54 8.18
C GLU A 135 13.65 12.92 8.49
N ASP A 136 13.69 11.99 9.44
CA ASP A 136 14.91 11.27 9.84
C ASP A 136 15.54 10.48 8.66
N TYR A 137 14.69 10.00 7.72
CA TYR A 137 15.13 9.26 6.52
C TYR A 137 15.50 10.15 5.33
N SER A 138 15.53 11.48 5.48
CA SER A 138 15.96 12.43 4.42
C SER A 138 14.84 13.03 3.55
N LEU A 139 13.56 12.94 3.96
CA LEU A 139 12.49 13.67 3.30
C LEU A 139 12.25 15.01 4.01
N LYS A 140 12.16 16.09 3.26
CA LYS A 140 11.55 17.32 3.77
C LYS A 140 10.05 17.11 3.90
N ALA A 141 9.64 16.54 5.05
CA ALA A 141 8.28 16.07 5.22
C ALA A 141 7.26 17.22 5.10
N GLU A 142 7.60 18.42 5.48
CA GLU A 142 6.73 19.58 5.35
C GLU A 142 6.36 19.90 3.89
N ASP A 143 7.23 19.61 2.92
CA ASP A 143 6.97 19.86 1.49
C ASP A 143 6.14 18.78 0.82
N TYR A 144 6.25 17.52 1.30
CA TYR A 144 5.70 16.35 0.63
C TYR A 144 4.59 15.65 1.39
N VAL A 145 4.58 15.72 2.72
CA VAL A 145 3.71 14.93 3.58
C VAL A 145 2.67 15.81 4.25
N GLN A 146 1.45 15.37 4.15
CA GLN A 146 0.34 15.93 4.88
C GLN A 146 -0.12 14.95 5.95
N ARG A 147 -0.28 15.42 7.17
CA ARG A 147 -0.93 14.70 8.26
C ARG A 147 -2.42 15.03 8.21
N LYS A 148 -3.28 14.01 8.17
CA LYS A 148 -4.74 14.20 8.18
C LYS A 148 -5.34 13.44 9.34
N TYR A 149 -5.69 14.18 10.36
CA TYR A 149 -6.54 13.78 11.47
C TYR A 149 -7.30 15.03 11.95
N TYR A 150 -8.12 14.92 12.98
CA TYR A 150 -9.03 15.97 13.42
C TYR A 150 -8.47 17.40 13.28
N GLY A 151 -9.20 18.26 12.53
CA GLY A 151 -8.87 19.68 12.37
C GLY A 151 -7.91 20.05 11.22
N TYR A 152 -7.33 19.11 10.50
CA TYR A 152 -6.45 19.40 9.35
C TYR A 152 -7.19 19.34 8.03
N GLU A 153 -7.06 20.37 7.21
CA GLU A 153 -7.55 20.38 5.82
C GLU A 153 -6.61 19.62 4.90
N ILE A 154 -7.11 19.14 3.75
CA ILE A 154 -6.29 18.48 2.74
C ILE A 154 -5.61 19.52 1.87
N ASP A 155 -4.29 19.50 1.82
CA ASP A 155 -3.50 20.23 0.84
C ASP A 155 -3.27 19.33 -0.39
N GLU A 156 -3.97 19.60 -1.47
CA GLU A 156 -3.88 18.82 -2.70
C GLU A 156 -2.50 18.87 -3.37
N LYS A 157 -1.66 19.84 -3.02
CA LYS A 157 -0.32 19.98 -3.56
C LYS A 157 0.65 18.93 -3.01
N LYS A 158 0.37 18.40 -1.82
CA LYS A 158 1.25 17.41 -1.18
C LYS A 158 0.92 16.00 -1.66
N PRO A 159 1.89 15.28 -2.21
CA PRO A 159 1.66 13.96 -2.82
C PRO A 159 1.41 12.84 -1.81
N VAL A 160 1.74 13.03 -0.53
CA VAL A 160 1.65 12.01 0.51
C VAL A 160 0.70 12.44 1.61
N VAL A 161 -0.29 11.62 1.89
CA VAL A 161 -1.21 11.82 3.02
C VAL A 161 -0.99 10.70 4.04
N VAL A 162 -0.75 11.06 5.30
CA VAL A 162 -0.72 10.12 6.43
C VAL A 162 -1.94 10.38 7.30
N SER A 163 -2.75 9.37 7.54
CA SER A 163 -4.03 9.51 8.25
C SER A 163 -4.39 8.28 9.06
N THR A 164 -5.39 8.43 9.93
CA THR A 164 -6.07 7.31 10.56
C THR A 164 -7.32 6.92 9.76
N TRP A 165 -7.75 5.65 9.86
CA TRP A 165 -8.98 5.23 9.17
C TRP A 165 -10.23 5.97 9.68
N GLN A 166 -10.26 6.35 10.96
CA GLN A 166 -11.35 7.11 11.56
C GLN A 166 -11.48 8.49 10.90
N SER A 167 -10.34 9.17 10.69
CA SER A 167 -10.32 10.47 10.04
C SER A 167 -10.74 10.39 8.58
N LEU A 168 -10.42 9.29 7.89
CA LEU A 168 -10.85 9.06 6.51
C LEU A 168 -12.35 8.77 6.39
N ALA A 169 -12.93 8.04 7.34
CA ALA A 169 -14.35 7.71 7.34
C ALA A 169 -15.28 8.93 7.50
N THR A 170 -14.75 10.10 7.86
CA THR A 170 -15.52 11.34 8.00
C THR A 170 -15.56 12.17 6.71
N PHE A 171 -14.88 11.74 5.63
CA PHE A 171 -14.86 12.49 4.36
C PHE A 171 -16.13 12.36 3.53
N ASP A 172 -16.94 11.35 3.76
CA ASP A 172 -18.18 11.08 3.01
C ASP A 172 -19.42 11.71 3.67
N LYS A 173 -19.25 12.69 4.54
CA LYS A 173 -20.32 13.46 5.19
C LYS A 173 -20.11 14.96 4.91
#